data_7bfbcdf5fb3ea9cc3575fc4ad8fcffc8
#
_entry.id   7bfbcdf5fb3ea9cc3575fc4ad8fcffc8
#
_cell.length_a   1.000
_cell.length_b   1.000
_cell.length_c   1.000
_cell.angle_alpha   90.00
_cell.angle_beta   90.00
_cell.angle_gamma   90.00
#
_symmetry.space_group_name_H-M   'P 1'
#
loop_
_entity.id
_entity.type
_entity.pdbx_description
1 polymer ?
#
loop_
_entity_poly.entity_id
_entity_poly.type
_entity_poly.pdbx_seq_one_letter_code
_entity_poly.pdbx_strand_id
1 'polypeptide(L)'
;VAGLGVVVTGTISSAVISIAFAGYVRSIVELPERAVVVFVVLLLALVAMRGAKESVLFAGVLTLVEVGTLLVVIGFGLPLLGDGQAVADTFTPGVHGIGITPIFAGAVVAFFAYVGFEDIANMAEETVDARRTVPRAIAATLVITLTLYVLLAMIAALVPNRVAVTDSAAPLATMFEELSGYDARIVSALAILAMVNGILVQIVMASRVLYGMAREDLLPSYFAQVDPVRHTPVRATRIVSVVILVLALFFPLVGLAKATSVVTLGVFTLVNLSLFVLGLRSEHPELTRWRWHGLLGAALAFALGAWQIVQGL
;
A
#
# COMPACT_ATOMS: atom_id res chain seq x y z
N VAL A 1 9.51 7.44 17.10
CA VAL A 1 8.82 6.13 16.97
C VAL A 1 8.01 6.08 15.68
N ALA A 2 7.15 7.07 15.39
CA ALA A 2 6.33 7.09 14.16
C ALA A 2 7.18 6.99 12.88
N GLY A 3 8.29 7.75 12.78
CA GLY A 3 9.20 7.70 11.64
C GLY A 3 9.79 6.31 11.39
N LEU A 4 10.16 5.57 12.44
CA LEU A 4 10.58 4.17 12.30
C LEU A 4 9.44 3.29 11.79
N GLY A 5 8.22 3.53 12.26
CA GLY A 5 7.03 2.84 11.76
C GLY A 5 6.86 3.05 10.25
N VAL A 6 7.00 4.28 9.74
CA VAL A 6 6.95 4.60 8.31
C VAL A 6 8.04 3.85 7.53
N VAL A 7 9.29 3.82 8.03
CA VAL A 7 10.37 3.06 7.40
C VAL A 7 10.05 1.56 7.33
N VAL A 8 9.54 0.99 8.42
CA VAL A 8 9.18 -0.43 8.49
C VAL A 8 8.01 -0.73 7.54
N THR A 9 6.96 0.10 7.55
CA THR A 9 5.81 -0.02 6.64
C THR A 9 6.27 0.00 5.18
N GLY A 10 7.03 1.02 4.76
CA GLY A 10 7.51 1.14 3.38
C GLY A 10 8.43 -0.01 2.96
N THR A 11 9.26 -0.50 3.88
CA THR A 11 10.16 -1.65 3.63
C THR A 11 9.36 -2.95 3.43
N ILE A 12 8.39 -3.25 4.30
CA ILE A 12 7.55 -4.44 4.18
C ILE A 12 6.64 -4.33 2.95
N SER A 13 6.03 -3.16 2.69
CA SER A 13 5.21 -2.92 1.49
C SER A 13 6.00 -3.16 0.21
N SER A 14 7.25 -2.67 0.13
CA SER A 14 8.12 -2.93 -1.03
C SER A 14 8.36 -4.43 -1.24
N ALA A 15 8.51 -5.21 -0.17
CA ALA A 15 8.66 -6.66 -0.26
C ALA A 15 7.39 -7.32 -0.81
N VAL A 16 6.19 -6.92 -0.31
CA VAL A 16 4.89 -7.40 -0.81
C VAL A 16 4.74 -7.11 -2.29
N ILE A 17 4.97 -5.84 -2.70
CA ILE A 17 4.83 -5.43 -4.10
C ILE A 17 5.84 -6.17 -4.99
N SER A 18 7.06 -6.45 -4.50
CA SER A 18 8.08 -7.19 -5.26
C SER A 18 7.70 -8.65 -5.50
N ILE A 19 7.04 -9.31 -4.54
CA ILE A 19 6.51 -10.67 -4.71
C ILE A 19 5.35 -10.64 -5.71
N ALA A 20 4.41 -9.70 -5.57
CA ALA A 20 3.31 -9.54 -6.51
C ALA A 20 3.81 -9.24 -7.93
N PHE A 21 4.80 -8.36 -8.08
CA PHE A 21 5.47 -8.07 -9.34
C PHE A 21 5.99 -9.36 -10.02
N ALA A 22 6.65 -10.21 -9.25
CA ALA A 22 7.14 -11.48 -9.79
C ALA A 22 6.00 -12.39 -10.27
N GLY A 23 4.86 -12.41 -9.57
CA GLY A 23 3.65 -13.12 -10.00
C GLY A 23 3.14 -12.62 -11.35
N TYR A 24 3.03 -11.30 -11.53
CA TYR A 24 2.58 -10.71 -12.80
C TYR A 24 3.60 -10.89 -13.94
N VAL A 25 4.90 -10.83 -13.66
CA VAL A 25 5.92 -11.16 -14.67
C VAL A 25 5.77 -12.61 -15.14
N ARG A 26 5.54 -13.53 -14.20
CA ARG A 26 5.37 -14.96 -14.52
C ARG A 26 4.09 -15.28 -15.31
N SER A 27 3.08 -14.45 -15.23
CA SER A 27 1.90 -14.58 -16.11
C SER A 27 2.21 -14.28 -17.59
N ILE A 28 3.35 -13.63 -17.88
CA ILE A 28 3.79 -13.30 -19.24
C ILE A 28 4.94 -14.20 -19.69
N VAL A 29 5.92 -14.43 -18.81
CA VAL A 29 7.16 -15.16 -19.10
C VAL A 29 7.50 -16.10 -17.96
N GLU A 30 7.76 -17.37 -18.26
CA GLU A 30 8.13 -18.38 -17.26
C GLU A 30 9.56 -18.15 -16.74
N LEU A 31 9.66 -17.47 -15.61
CA LEU A 31 10.91 -17.20 -14.91
C LEU A 31 10.82 -17.65 -13.43
N PRO A 32 11.95 -18.04 -12.80
CA PRO A 32 11.97 -18.35 -11.38
C PRO A 32 11.59 -17.12 -10.55
N GLU A 33 10.54 -17.22 -9.72
CA GLU A 33 10.01 -16.12 -8.91
C GLU A 33 11.10 -15.39 -8.10
N ARG A 34 11.94 -16.15 -7.40
CA ARG A 34 13.03 -15.58 -6.59
C ARG A 34 14.02 -14.76 -7.42
N ALA A 35 14.31 -15.21 -8.65
CA ALA A 35 15.21 -14.47 -9.54
C ALA A 35 14.60 -13.13 -9.97
N VAL A 36 13.30 -13.11 -10.28
CA VAL A 36 12.57 -11.89 -10.63
C VAL A 36 12.52 -10.91 -9.46
N VAL A 37 12.23 -11.39 -8.24
CA VAL A 37 12.25 -10.58 -7.02
C VAL A 37 13.64 -9.95 -6.79
N VAL A 38 14.69 -10.75 -6.83
CA VAL A 38 16.08 -10.25 -6.64
C VAL A 38 16.42 -9.22 -7.70
N PHE A 39 16.09 -9.51 -8.97
CA PHE A 39 16.38 -8.62 -10.07
C PHE A 39 15.68 -7.26 -9.92
N VAL A 40 14.37 -7.24 -9.67
CA VAL A 40 13.61 -5.98 -9.58
C VAL A 40 14.05 -5.14 -8.38
N VAL A 41 14.24 -5.74 -7.21
CA VAL A 41 14.67 -5.01 -6.02
C VAL A 41 16.07 -4.42 -6.20
N LEU A 42 17.02 -5.17 -6.73
CA LEU A 42 18.37 -4.67 -7.00
C LEU A 42 18.39 -3.59 -8.07
N LEU A 43 17.63 -3.76 -9.15
CA LEU A 43 17.51 -2.78 -10.21
C LEU A 43 16.96 -1.45 -9.66
N LEU A 44 15.85 -1.50 -8.92
CA LEU A 44 15.21 -0.30 -8.39
C LEU A 44 16.01 0.33 -7.25
N ALA A 45 16.71 -0.46 -6.45
CA ALA A 45 17.69 0.05 -5.49
C ALA A 45 18.81 0.84 -6.18
N LEU A 46 19.35 0.34 -7.29
CA LEU A 46 20.36 1.06 -8.09
C LEU A 46 19.80 2.36 -8.67
N VAL A 47 18.56 2.35 -9.16
CA VAL A 47 17.87 3.56 -9.64
C VAL A 47 17.70 4.58 -8.51
N ALA A 48 17.20 4.15 -7.34
CA ALA A 48 17.03 4.99 -6.16
C ALA A 48 18.38 5.59 -5.69
N MET A 49 19.45 4.80 -5.68
CA MET A 49 20.80 5.28 -5.33
C MET A 49 21.38 6.27 -6.33
N ARG A 50 20.97 6.21 -7.60
CA ARG A 50 21.41 7.18 -8.64
C ARG A 50 20.70 8.54 -8.54
N GLY A 51 19.66 8.64 -7.72
CA GLY A 51 18.91 9.87 -7.54
C GLY A 51 17.88 10.08 -8.65
N ALA A 52 16.97 9.11 -8.79
CA ALA A 52 15.84 9.27 -9.67
C ALA A 52 15.05 10.51 -9.25
N LYS A 53 15.10 11.56 -10.06
CA LYS A 53 14.20 12.71 -9.96
C LYS A 53 12.89 12.28 -10.62
N GLU A 54 11.95 11.83 -9.83
CA GLU A 54 10.63 11.56 -10.35
C GLU A 54 10.00 12.88 -10.79
N SER A 55 9.65 12.96 -12.08
CA SER A 55 8.83 14.04 -12.55
C SER A 55 7.41 13.84 -12.05
N VAL A 56 6.84 14.83 -11.36
CA VAL A 56 5.43 14.83 -10.95
C VAL A 56 4.51 14.52 -12.12
N LEU A 57 4.85 15.00 -13.31
CA LEU A 57 4.10 14.70 -14.53
C LEU A 57 4.17 13.21 -14.89
N PHE A 58 5.35 12.59 -14.78
CA PHE A 58 5.52 11.16 -15.07
C PHE A 58 4.74 10.29 -14.08
N ALA A 59 4.85 10.59 -12.79
CA ALA A 59 4.06 9.91 -11.76
C ALA A 59 2.56 10.07 -12.00
N GLY A 60 2.10 11.28 -12.36
CA GLY A 60 0.71 11.54 -12.70
C GLY A 60 0.22 10.73 -13.92
N VAL A 61 1.03 10.60 -14.98
CA VAL A 61 0.69 9.77 -16.14
C VAL A 61 0.59 8.30 -15.74
N LEU A 62 1.52 7.79 -14.94
CA LEU A 62 1.46 6.41 -14.43
C LEU A 62 0.19 6.17 -13.61
N THR A 63 -0.15 7.08 -12.71
CA THR A 63 -1.40 6.99 -11.92
C THR A 63 -2.63 6.96 -12.83
N LEU A 64 -2.67 7.75 -13.90
CA LEU A 64 -3.77 7.72 -14.86
C LEU A 64 -3.85 6.36 -15.58
N VAL A 65 -2.73 5.76 -15.94
CA VAL A 65 -2.67 4.43 -16.53
C VAL A 65 -3.15 3.37 -15.55
N GLU A 66 -2.71 3.43 -14.29
CA GLU A 66 -3.12 2.53 -13.21
C GLU A 66 -4.64 2.60 -12.98
N VAL A 67 -5.17 3.79 -12.74
CA VAL A 67 -6.61 4.00 -12.54
C VAL A 67 -7.40 3.61 -13.79
N GLY A 68 -6.89 3.95 -14.98
CA GLY A 68 -7.48 3.55 -16.26
C GLY A 68 -7.59 2.04 -16.40
N THR A 69 -6.53 1.30 -16.02
CA THR A 69 -6.54 -0.17 -16.02
C THR A 69 -7.63 -0.74 -15.10
N LEU A 70 -7.74 -0.21 -13.86
CA LEU A 70 -8.80 -0.63 -12.94
C LEU A 70 -10.19 -0.32 -13.50
N LEU A 71 -10.38 0.85 -14.09
CA LEU A 71 -11.66 1.25 -14.70
C LEU A 71 -12.04 0.36 -15.89
N VAL A 72 -11.08 -0.08 -16.69
CA VAL A 72 -11.33 -1.04 -17.79
C VAL A 72 -11.81 -2.37 -17.22
N VAL A 73 -11.12 -2.94 -16.23
CA VAL A 73 -11.54 -4.20 -15.59
C VAL A 73 -12.93 -4.05 -14.95
N ILE A 74 -13.18 -2.96 -14.24
CA ILE A 74 -14.49 -2.65 -13.66
C ILE A 74 -15.55 -2.58 -14.79
N GLY A 75 -15.25 -1.89 -15.90
CA GLY A 75 -16.18 -1.76 -17.03
C GLY A 75 -16.66 -3.10 -17.58
N PHE A 76 -15.76 -4.07 -17.74
CA PHE A 76 -16.11 -5.43 -18.16
C PHE A 76 -16.91 -6.19 -17.08
N GLY A 77 -16.70 -5.90 -15.82
CA GLY A 77 -17.40 -6.54 -14.70
C GLY A 77 -18.74 -5.91 -14.34
N LEU A 78 -19.03 -4.67 -14.75
CA LEU A 78 -20.29 -3.97 -14.42
C LEU A 78 -21.56 -4.79 -14.71
N PRO A 79 -21.68 -5.55 -15.83
CA PRO A 79 -22.86 -6.36 -16.09
C PRO A 79 -23.19 -7.37 -14.98
N LEU A 80 -22.19 -7.87 -14.25
CA LEU A 80 -22.42 -8.80 -13.13
C LEU A 80 -23.15 -8.14 -11.96
N LEU A 81 -22.97 -6.83 -11.76
CA LEU A 81 -23.64 -6.07 -10.72
C LEU A 81 -25.12 -5.77 -11.05
N GLY A 82 -25.54 -6.02 -12.30
CA GLY A 82 -26.93 -5.88 -12.73
C GLY A 82 -27.85 -6.98 -12.21
N ASP A 83 -27.33 -8.13 -11.80
CA ASP A 83 -28.08 -9.19 -11.14
C ASP A 83 -28.19 -8.92 -9.63
N GLY A 84 -29.21 -8.18 -9.25
CA GLY A 84 -29.43 -7.78 -7.85
C GLY A 84 -29.61 -8.99 -6.91
N GLN A 85 -30.07 -10.13 -7.39
CA GLN A 85 -30.22 -11.33 -6.58
C GLN A 85 -28.85 -12.00 -6.33
N ALA A 86 -28.01 -12.15 -7.34
CA ALA A 86 -26.65 -12.66 -7.18
C ALA A 86 -25.81 -11.77 -6.25
N VAL A 87 -25.98 -10.44 -6.36
CA VAL A 87 -25.35 -9.47 -5.44
C VAL A 87 -25.85 -9.67 -4.01
N ALA A 88 -27.18 -9.74 -3.81
CA ALA A 88 -27.76 -9.95 -2.48
C ALA A 88 -27.31 -11.25 -1.85
N ASP A 89 -27.32 -12.34 -2.58
CA ASP A 89 -26.90 -13.67 -2.09
C ASP A 89 -25.42 -13.69 -1.73
N THR A 90 -24.56 -13.00 -2.51
CA THR A 90 -23.12 -12.96 -2.25
C THR A 90 -22.76 -12.13 -1.03
N PHE A 91 -23.47 -11.04 -0.77
CA PHE A 91 -23.10 -10.07 0.29
C PHE A 91 -24.01 -10.14 1.53
N THR A 92 -25.02 -11.01 1.57
CA THR A 92 -25.83 -11.21 2.78
C THR A 92 -25.09 -12.09 3.77
N PRO A 93 -24.76 -11.59 4.97
CA PRO A 93 -24.09 -12.38 5.99
C PRO A 93 -24.91 -13.61 6.36
N GLY A 94 -24.27 -14.78 6.42
CA GLY A 94 -24.89 -16.02 6.83
C GLY A 94 -25.51 -16.86 5.70
N VAL A 95 -25.75 -16.32 4.52
CA VAL A 95 -26.27 -17.12 3.37
C VAL A 95 -25.31 -18.24 2.97
N HIS A 96 -23.99 -18.00 3.07
CA HIS A 96 -22.95 -18.99 2.79
C HIS A 96 -22.28 -19.56 4.02
N GLY A 97 -22.84 -19.37 5.23
CA GLY A 97 -22.25 -19.85 6.49
C GLY A 97 -20.98 -19.12 6.91
N ILE A 98 -20.67 -17.99 6.26
CA ILE A 98 -19.48 -17.19 6.59
C ILE A 98 -19.74 -16.40 7.86
N GLY A 99 -18.97 -16.70 8.91
CA GLY A 99 -19.01 -15.97 10.18
C GLY A 99 -18.41 -14.56 10.05
N ILE A 100 -18.58 -13.75 11.08
CA ILE A 100 -18.05 -12.38 11.14
C ILE A 100 -16.51 -12.37 11.20
N THR A 101 -15.88 -13.34 11.83
CA THR A 101 -14.42 -13.41 12.02
C THR A 101 -13.63 -13.40 10.68
N PRO A 102 -13.97 -14.21 9.66
CA PRO A 102 -13.31 -14.14 8.36
C PRO A 102 -13.46 -12.78 7.67
N ILE A 103 -14.59 -12.08 7.88
CA ILE A 103 -14.80 -10.72 7.31
C ILE A 103 -13.79 -9.74 7.90
N PHE A 104 -13.60 -9.75 9.22
CA PHE A 104 -12.60 -8.90 9.87
C PHE A 104 -11.17 -9.28 9.47
N ALA A 105 -10.87 -10.58 9.34
CA ALA A 105 -9.56 -11.04 8.85
C ALA A 105 -9.27 -10.54 7.44
N GLY A 106 -10.26 -10.61 6.54
CA GLY A 106 -10.17 -10.04 5.20
C GLY A 106 -10.01 -8.51 5.22
N ALA A 107 -10.72 -7.80 6.10
CA ALA A 107 -10.63 -6.35 6.21
C ALA A 107 -9.21 -5.87 6.58
N VAL A 108 -8.48 -6.59 7.43
CA VAL A 108 -7.09 -6.24 7.78
C VAL A 108 -6.15 -6.45 6.58
N VAL A 109 -6.35 -7.51 5.80
CA VAL A 109 -5.58 -7.70 4.55
C VAL A 109 -5.96 -6.62 3.53
N ALA A 110 -7.25 -6.30 3.39
CA ALA A 110 -7.72 -5.24 2.51
C ALA A 110 -7.20 -3.85 2.93
N PHE A 111 -7.00 -3.62 4.23
CA PHE A 111 -6.41 -2.37 4.73
C PHE A 111 -5.02 -2.11 4.13
N PHE A 112 -4.24 -3.16 3.85
CA PHE A 112 -2.95 -3.03 3.18
C PHE A 112 -3.06 -2.28 1.84
N ALA A 113 -4.15 -2.47 1.09
CA ALA A 113 -4.36 -1.79 -0.18
C ALA A 113 -4.55 -0.27 -0.06
N TYR A 114 -4.83 0.23 1.14
CA TYR A 114 -4.96 1.68 1.40
C TYR A 114 -3.67 2.31 1.93
N VAL A 115 -2.66 1.52 2.31
CA VAL A 115 -1.37 2.02 2.82
C VAL A 115 -0.70 2.85 1.72
N GLY A 116 -0.27 4.08 2.08
CA GLY A 116 0.36 5.04 1.19
C GLY A 116 -0.37 6.40 1.10
N PHE A 117 -1.65 6.51 1.49
CA PHE A 117 -2.33 7.81 1.51
C PHE A 117 -1.70 8.77 2.55
N GLU A 118 -1.08 8.23 3.58
CA GLU A 118 -0.34 8.97 4.60
C GLU A 118 0.89 9.69 4.05
N ASP A 119 1.45 9.22 2.94
CA ASP A 119 2.62 9.85 2.31
C ASP A 119 2.30 11.25 1.77
N ILE A 120 1.02 11.53 1.49
CA ILE A 120 0.55 12.89 1.13
C ILE A 120 0.86 13.88 2.27
N ALA A 121 0.80 13.44 3.53
CA ALA A 121 1.13 14.28 4.67
C ALA A 121 2.64 14.62 4.72
N ASN A 122 3.50 13.71 4.25
CA ASN A 122 4.94 13.92 4.19
C ASN A 122 5.33 14.98 3.13
N MET A 123 4.45 15.24 2.16
CA MET A 123 4.64 16.26 1.14
C MET A 123 4.07 17.64 1.52
N ALA A 124 3.60 17.80 2.75
CA ALA A 124 2.97 19.05 3.19
C ALA A 124 3.90 20.28 3.07
N GLU A 125 5.20 20.10 3.30
CA GLU A 125 6.20 21.18 3.20
C GLU A 125 6.41 21.66 1.75
N GLU A 126 6.15 20.82 0.76
CA GLU A 126 6.28 21.12 -0.66
C GLU A 126 4.94 21.56 -1.28
N THR A 127 3.85 21.56 -0.51
CA THR A 127 2.48 21.80 -0.99
C THR A 127 2.06 23.24 -0.77
N VAL A 128 1.55 23.89 -1.82
CA VAL A 128 0.94 25.23 -1.74
C VAL A 128 -0.36 25.14 -0.93
N ASP A 129 -0.51 26.01 0.08
CA ASP A 129 -1.64 26.03 1.04
C ASP A 129 -1.92 24.63 1.63
N ALA A 130 -0.86 24.03 2.20
CA ALA A 130 -0.91 22.66 2.74
C ALA A 130 -2.07 22.42 3.72
N ARG A 131 -2.43 23.44 4.53
CA ARG A 131 -3.54 23.33 5.50
C ARG A 131 -4.90 23.00 4.86
N ARG A 132 -5.11 23.39 3.61
CA ARG A 132 -6.35 23.10 2.86
C ARG A 132 -6.16 22.00 1.84
N THR A 133 -5.00 21.99 1.16
CA THR A 133 -4.75 21.06 0.05
C THR A 133 -4.54 19.64 0.55
N VAL A 134 -3.69 19.44 1.56
CA VAL A 134 -3.35 18.10 2.08
C VAL A 134 -4.58 17.33 2.60
N PRO A 135 -5.44 17.89 3.48
CA PRO A 135 -6.63 17.15 3.94
C PRO A 135 -7.62 16.81 2.80
N ARG A 136 -7.75 17.69 1.81
CA ARG A 136 -8.63 17.46 0.65
C ARG A 136 -8.06 16.38 -0.26
N ALA A 137 -6.74 16.39 -0.49
CA ALA A 137 -6.07 15.36 -1.27
C ALA A 137 -6.21 13.99 -0.61
N ILE A 138 -5.96 13.88 0.70
CA ILE A 138 -6.16 12.64 1.47
C ILE A 138 -7.62 12.16 1.35
N ALA A 139 -8.59 13.04 1.59
CA ALA A 139 -10.00 12.69 1.51
C ALA A 139 -10.40 12.24 0.09
N ALA A 140 -9.96 12.95 -0.95
CA ALA A 140 -10.23 12.59 -2.33
C ALA A 140 -9.61 11.23 -2.70
N THR A 141 -8.35 11.01 -2.33
CA THR A 141 -7.66 9.73 -2.54
C THR A 141 -8.42 8.59 -1.88
N LEU A 142 -8.80 8.73 -0.60
CA LEU A 142 -9.54 7.70 0.12
C LEU A 142 -10.91 7.40 -0.52
N VAL A 143 -11.66 8.42 -0.94
CA VAL A 143 -12.97 8.23 -1.59
C VAL A 143 -12.82 7.54 -2.94
N ILE A 144 -11.86 7.96 -3.77
CA ILE A 144 -11.62 7.37 -5.09
C ILE A 144 -11.18 5.91 -4.94
N THR A 145 -10.18 5.65 -4.10
CA THR A 145 -9.66 4.28 -3.89
C THR A 145 -10.71 3.38 -3.26
N LEU A 146 -11.48 3.86 -2.28
CA LEU A 146 -12.58 3.10 -1.69
C LEU A 146 -13.60 2.68 -2.75
N THR A 147 -14.01 3.61 -3.60
CA THR A 147 -14.98 3.33 -4.66
C THR A 147 -14.46 2.28 -5.64
N LEU A 148 -13.21 2.44 -6.12
CA LEU A 148 -12.58 1.49 -7.04
C LEU A 148 -12.43 0.10 -6.40
N TYR A 149 -11.94 0.03 -5.17
CA TYR A 149 -11.68 -1.25 -4.49
C TYR A 149 -12.97 -1.97 -4.11
N VAL A 150 -14.01 -1.26 -3.70
CA VAL A 150 -15.33 -1.86 -3.45
C VAL A 150 -15.90 -2.44 -4.74
N LEU A 151 -15.87 -1.69 -5.84
CA LEU A 151 -16.35 -2.20 -7.14
C LEU A 151 -15.56 -3.43 -7.60
N LEU A 152 -14.23 -3.39 -7.53
CA LEU A 152 -13.38 -4.52 -7.87
C LEU A 152 -13.64 -5.73 -6.99
N ALA A 153 -13.78 -5.53 -5.67
CA ALA A 153 -14.08 -6.62 -4.73
C ALA A 153 -15.46 -7.25 -4.99
N MET A 154 -16.47 -6.42 -5.30
CA MET A 154 -17.79 -6.89 -5.68
C MET A 154 -17.74 -7.74 -6.95
N ILE A 155 -17.06 -7.25 -7.98
CA ILE A 155 -16.89 -7.97 -9.25
C ILE A 155 -16.11 -9.27 -9.03
N ALA A 156 -15.00 -9.23 -8.28
CA ALA A 156 -14.19 -10.42 -7.97
C ALA A 156 -15.00 -11.50 -7.22
N ALA A 157 -15.96 -11.08 -6.37
CA ALA A 157 -16.84 -12.01 -5.67
C ALA A 157 -17.91 -12.64 -6.58
N LEU A 158 -18.26 -11.99 -7.70
CA LEU A 158 -19.30 -12.40 -8.64
C LEU A 158 -18.75 -13.07 -9.91
N VAL A 159 -17.43 -13.01 -10.12
CA VAL A 159 -16.80 -13.62 -11.31
C VAL A 159 -17.13 -15.12 -11.38
N PRO A 160 -17.47 -15.67 -12.58
CA PRO A 160 -17.87 -17.07 -12.72
C PRO A 160 -16.85 -18.08 -12.18
N ASN A 161 -15.55 -17.86 -12.47
CA ASN A 161 -14.47 -18.71 -12.01
C ASN A 161 -13.64 -18.03 -10.90
N ARG A 162 -14.26 -17.83 -9.73
CA ARG A 162 -13.60 -17.20 -8.57
C ARG A 162 -12.33 -17.93 -8.13
N VAL A 163 -12.32 -19.26 -8.24
CA VAL A 163 -11.15 -20.07 -7.85
C VAL A 163 -9.95 -19.73 -8.71
N ALA A 164 -10.12 -19.61 -10.03
CA ALA A 164 -9.03 -19.21 -10.92
C ALA A 164 -8.45 -17.83 -10.54
N VAL A 165 -9.30 -16.87 -10.17
CA VAL A 165 -8.87 -15.54 -9.76
C VAL A 165 -8.13 -15.56 -8.41
N THR A 166 -8.65 -16.29 -7.40
CA THR A 166 -8.05 -16.34 -6.05
C THR A 166 -6.75 -17.11 -6.01
N ASP A 167 -6.58 -18.14 -6.84
CA ASP A 167 -5.37 -18.96 -6.89
C ASP A 167 -4.31 -18.39 -7.85
N SER A 168 -4.67 -17.36 -8.62
CA SER A 168 -3.76 -16.72 -9.57
C SER A 168 -2.65 -15.92 -8.89
N ALA A 169 -1.45 -15.98 -9.45
CA ALA A 169 -0.36 -15.08 -9.11
C ALA A 169 -0.53 -13.65 -9.67
N ALA A 170 -1.49 -13.45 -10.60
CA ALA A 170 -1.86 -12.19 -11.23
C ALA A 170 -3.39 -12.00 -11.24
N PRO A 171 -4.03 -11.84 -10.05
CA PRO A 171 -5.50 -11.91 -9.90
C PRO A 171 -6.27 -10.93 -10.79
N LEU A 172 -5.80 -9.67 -10.89
CA LEU A 172 -6.47 -8.64 -11.71
C LEU A 172 -6.45 -9.00 -13.20
N ALA A 173 -5.34 -9.56 -13.69
CA ALA A 173 -5.19 -9.97 -15.07
C ALA A 173 -6.08 -11.19 -15.37
N THR A 174 -6.09 -12.19 -14.48
CA THR A 174 -6.98 -13.35 -14.61
C THR A 174 -8.45 -12.94 -14.56
N MET A 175 -8.82 -12.01 -13.68
CA MET A 175 -10.18 -11.48 -13.62
C MET A 175 -10.56 -10.77 -14.93
N PHE A 176 -9.66 -9.99 -15.52
CA PHE A 176 -9.89 -9.35 -16.81
C PHE A 176 -10.13 -10.38 -17.92
N GLU A 177 -9.34 -11.43 -17.99
CA GLU A 177 -9.48 -12.52 -18.98
C GLU A 177 -10.81 -13.24 -18.83
N GLU A 178 -11.19 -13.62 -17.61
CA GLU A 178 -12.48 -14.26 -17.31
C GLU A 178 -13.69 -13.39 -17.68
N LEU A 179 -13.58 -12.06 -17.52
CA LEU A 179 -14.68 -11.13 -17.80
C LEU A 179 -14.78 -10.72 -19.27
N SER A 180 -13.65 -10.59 -19.95
CA SER A 180 -13.57 -10.00 -21.28
C SER A 180 -13.35 -11.03 -22.40
N GLY A 181 -12.76 -12.18 -22.06
CA GLY A 181 -12.27 -13.14 -23.03
C GLY A 181 -11.01 -12.69 -23.81
N TYR A 182 -10.45 -11.53 -23.48
CA TYR A 182 -9.21 -11.01 -24.08
C TYR A 182 -7.98 -11.46 -23.30
N ASP A 183 -6.81 -11.44 -23.98
CA ASP A 183 -5.52 -11.82 -23.39
C ASP A 183 -5.17 -10.94 -22.19
N ALA A 184 -4.93 -11.58 -21.04
CA ALA A 184 -4.57 -10.96 -19.78
C ALA A 184 -3.20 -10.23 -19.78
N ARG A 185 -2.32 -10.51 -20.76
CA ARG A 185 -0.96 -9.98 -20.80
C ARG A 185 -0.89 -8.46 -20.80
N ILE A 186 -1.89 -7.79 -21.42
CA ILE A 186 -1.96 -6.32 -21.44
C ILE A 186 -2.14 -5.79 -20.01
N VAL A 187 -3.10 -6.34 -19.25
CA VAL A 187 -3.33 -5.93 -17.86
C VAL A 187 -2.13 -6.29 -16.98
N SER A 188 -1.51 -7.45 -17.21
CA SER A 188 -0.28 -7.83 -16.52
C SER A 188 0.85 -6.84 -16.76
N ALA A 189 1.07 -6.41 -18.01
CA ALA A 189 2.13 -5.44 -18.33
C ALA A 189 1.88 -4.07 -17.68
N LEU A 190 0.63 -3.59 -17.66
CA LEU A 190 0.27 -2.33 -17.00
C LEU A 190 0.42 -2.44 -15.48
N ALA A 191 0.04 -3.56 -14.87
CA ALA A 191 0.24 -3.82 -13.45
C ALA A 191 1.74 -3.89 -13.08
N ILE A 192 2.56 -4.52 -13.91
CA ILE A 192 4.03 -4.54 -13.74
C ILE A 192 4.60 -3.12 -13.72
N LEU A 193 4.15 -2.26 -14.64
CA LEU A 193 4.60 -0.87 -14.70
C LEU A 193 4.21 -0.09 -13.44
N ALA A 194 2.97 -0.27 -12.96
CA ALA A 194 2.48 0.30 -11.71
C ALA A 194 3.33 -0.14 -10.50
N MET A 195 3.61 -1.44 -10.40
CA MET A 195 4.39 -2.01 -9.30
C MET A 195 5.85 -1.52 -9.28
N VAL A 196 6.47 -1.31 -10.44
CA VAL A 196 7.82 -0.70 -10.54
C VAL A 196 7.83 0.67 -9.87
N ASN A 197 6.83 1.51 -10.18
CA ASN A 197 6.68 2.82 -9.55
C ASN A 197 6.49 2.69 -8.03
N GLY A 198 5.56 1.85 -7.60
CA GLY A 198 5.27 1.63 -6.18
C GLY A 198 6.51 1.18 -5.38
N ILE A 199 7.27 0.20 -5.87
CA ILE A 199 8.50 -0.27 -5.21
C ILE A 199 9.54 0.85 -5.13
N LEU A 200 9.74 1.59 -6.22
CA LEU A 200 10.74 2.66 -6.28
C LEU A 200 10.41 3.78 -5.28
N VAL A 201 9.16 4.25 -5.28
CA VAL A 201 8.69 5.30 -4.35
C VAL A 201 8.91 4.85 -2.91
N GLN A 202 8.52 3.65 -2.55
CA GLN A 202 8.66 3.13 -1.18
C GLN A 202 10.14 2.98 -0.76
N ILE A 203 11.03 2.51 -1.65
CA ILE A 203 12.48 2.45 -1.37
C ILE A 203 13.03 3.85 -1.10
N VAL A 204 12.66 4.83 -1.93
CA VAL A 204 13.12 6.22 -1.80
C VAL A 204 12.60 6.84 -0.51
N MET A 205 11.30 6.69 -0.23
CA MET A 205 10.66 7.23 0.98
C MET A 205 11.27 6.64 2.25
N ALA A 206 11.35 5.31 2.37
CA ALA A 206 11.94 4.64 3.52
C ALA A 206 13.40 5.08 3.76
N SER A 207 14.18 5.20 2.68
CA SER A 207 15.58 5.63 2.76
C SER A 207 15.71 7.08 3.18
N ARG A 208 14.84 7.98 2.71
CA ARG A 208 14.84 9.42 3.08
C ARG A 208 14.41 9.63 4.52
N VAL A 209 13.37 8.93 4.99
CA VAL A 209 12.93 9.01 6.38
C VAL A 209 14.03 8.51 7.31
N LEU A 210 14.67 7.37 6.98
CA LEU A 210 15.80 6.83 7.75
C LEU A 210 16.97 7.83 7.83
N TYR A 211 17.31 8.47 6.72
CA TYR A 211 18.30 9.52 6.63
C TYR A 211 17.91 10.76 7.46
N GLY A 212 16.68 11.24 7.33
CA GLY A 212 16.17 12.39 8.07
C GLY A 212 16.25 12.18 9.59
N MET A 213 15.82 11.02 10.07
CA MET A 213 15.92 10.67 11.49
C MET A 213 17.36 10.64 11.99
N ALA A 214 18.31 10.18 11.17
CA ALA A 214 19.72 10.17 11.52
C ALA A 214 20.33 11.59 11.54
N ARG A 215 19.81 12.52 10.72
CA ARG A 215 20.19 13.94 10.73
C ARG A 215 19.73 14.66 12.00
N GLU A 216 18.64 14.21 12.59
CA GLU A 216 18.09 14.71 13.86
C GLU A 216 18.64 13.96 15.10
N ASP A 217 19.77 13.25 14.93
CA ASP A 217 20.44 12.46 15.99
C ASP A 217 19.55 11.38 16.65
N LEU A 218 18.45 10.99 15.99
CA LEU A 218 17.55 9.94 16.46
C LEU A 218 18.04 8.52 16.09
N LEU A 219 19.00 8.43 15.15
CA LEU A 219 19.61 7.20 14.66
C LEU A 219 21.13 7.39 14.50
N PRO A 220 21.90 6.29 14.41
CA PRO A 220 23.34 6.37 14.19
C PRO A 220 23.71 7.20 12.96
N SER A 221 24.74 8.03 13.08
CA SER A 221 25.25 8.92 12.03
C SER A 221 25.66 8.21 10.74
N TYR A 222 25.80 6.88 10.77
CA TYR A 222 25.98 6.04 9.60
C TYR A 222 24.92 6.25 8.52
N PHE A 223 23.67 6.47 8.92
CA PHE A 223 22.55 6.71 8.01
C PHE A 223 22.44 8.17 7.56
N ALA A 224 23.10 9.11 8.27
CA ALA A 224 23.10 10.55 7.92
C ALA A 224 24.01 10.89 6.73
N GLN A 225 24.70 9.91 6.15
CA GLN A 225 25.65 10.16 5.06
C GLN A 225 24.97 10.16 3.71
N VAL A 226 25.22 11.23 2.96
CA VAL A 226 24.78 11.44 1.57
C VAL A 226 25.98 11.27 0.64
N ASP A 227 25.77 10.62 -0.49
CA ASP A 227 26.78 10.54 -1.55
C ASP A 227 27.02 11.94 -2.11
N PRO A 228 28.28 12.45 -2.14
CA PRO A 228 28.59 13.81 -2.53
C PRO A 228 28.32 14.11 -4.01
N VAL A 229 28.27 13.09 -4.87
CA VAL A 229 28.03 13.24 -6.31
C VAL A 229 26.55 13.10 -6.65
N ARG A 230 25.88 12.15 -6.01
CA ARG A 230 24.48 11.77 -6.32
C ARG A 230 23.46 12.47 -5.44
N HIS A 231 23.89 13.06 -4.33
CA HIS A 231 23.03 13.69 -3.32
C HIS A 231 21.91 12.78 -2.78
N THR A 232 22.20 11.47 -2.67
CA THR A 232 21.27 10.46 -2.21
C THR A 232 21.81 9.73 -0.98
N PRO A 233 20.95 9.24 -0.07
CA PRO A 233 21.35 8.49 1.12
C PRO A 233 21.67 7.01 0.77
N VAL A 234 22.73 6.78 -0.01
CA VAL A 234 23.09 5.46 -0.56
C VAL A 234 23.19 4.36 0.52
N ARG A 235 23.68 4.69 1.73
CA ARG A 235 23.79 3.71 2.81
C ARG A 235 22.43 3.27 3.35
N ALA A 236 21.53 4.23 3.57
CA ALA A 236 20.16 3.94 3.99
C ALA A 236 19.45 3.09 2.93
N THR A 237 19.56 3.47 1.64
CA THR A 237 18.96 2.74 0.52
C THR A 237 19.46 1.29 0.45
N ARG A 238 20.76 1.04 0.63
CA ARG A 238 21.31 -0.33 0.64
C ARG A 238 20.70 -1.18 1.74
N ILE A 239 20.61 -0.65 2.97
CA ILE A 239 20.07 -1.40 4.10
C ILE A 239 18.59 -1.68 3.89
N VAL A 240 17.80 -0.68 3.50
CA VAL A 240 16.39 -0.86 3.17
C VAL A 240 16.23 -1.94 2.11
N SER A 241 17.02 -1.89 1.02
CA SER A 241 16.92 -2.88 -0.08
C SER A 241 17.31 -4.29 0.35
N VAL A 242 18.33 -4.44 1.20
CA VAL A 242 18.70 -5.75 1.76
C VAL A 242 17.57 -6.30 2.63
N VAL A 243 16.96 -5.48 3.46
CA VAL A 243 15.81 -5.90 4.30
C VAL A 243 14.63 -6.30 3.42
N ILE A 244 14.32 -5.52 2.37
CA ILE A 244 13.27 -5.86 1.39
C ILE A 244 13.54 -7.25 0.79
N LEU A 245 14.76 -7.52 0.34
CA LEU A 245 15.14 -8.82 -0.23
C LEU A 245 14.96 -9.97 0.77
N VAL A 246 15.41 -9.79 2.00
CA VAL A 246 15.24 -10.81 3.05
C VAL A 246 13.75 -11.07 3.28
N LEU A 247 12.95 -10.02 3.43
CA LEU A 247 11.52 -10.17 3.66
C LEU A 247 10.83 -10.87 2.46
N ALA A 248 11.11 -10.42 1.24
CA ALA A 248 10.46 -10.96 0.04
C ALA A 248 10.86 -12.40 -0.28
N LEU A 249 12.07 -12.84 0.10
CA LEU A 249 12.54 -14.20 -0.18
C LEU A 249 12.15 -15.24 0.87
N PHE A 250 11.89 -14.81 2.11
CA PHE A 250 11.69 -15.74 3.23
C PHE A 250 10.30 -15.71 3.84
N PHE A 251 9.47 -14.71 3.50
CA PHE A 251 8.12 -14.59 4.06
C PHE A 251 7.04 -14.58 2.97
N PRO A 252 5.86 -15.14 3.24
CA PRO A 252 4.75 -15.16 2.29
C PRO A 252 4.10 -13.78 2.15
N LEU A 253 3.63 -13.46 0.94
CA LEU A 253 2.99 -12.18 0.59
C LEU A 253 1.90 -11.76 1.59
N VAL A 254 0.95 -12.66 1.89
CA VAL A 254 -0.19 -12.37 2.78
C VAL A 254 0.28 -12.06 4.20
N GLY A 255 1.29 -12.79 4.71
CA GLY A 255 1.88 -12.52 6.03
C GLY A 255 2.51 -11.14 6.10
N LEU A 256 3.27 -10.75 5.07
CA LEU A 256 3.87 -9.42 4.97
C LEU A 256 2.81 -8.31 4.85
N ALA A 257 1.75 -8.51 4.06
CA ALA A 257 0.66 -7.55 3.93
C ALA A 257 -0.06 -7.33 5.28
N LYS A 258 -0.32 -8.40 6.02
CA LYS A 258 -0.87 -8.30 7.38
C LYS A 258 0.08 -7.57 8.34
N ALA A 259 1.37 -7.89 8.30
CA ALA A 259 2.39 -7.23 9.11
C ALA A 259 2.45 -5.72 8.82
N THR A 260 2.42 -5.33 7.54
CA THR A 260 2.33 -3.91 7.13
C THR A 260 1.11 -3.25 7.75
N SER A 261 -0.07 -3.86 7.63
CA SER A 261 -1.32 -3.32 8.19
C SER A 261 -1.21 -3.10 9.70
N VAL A 262 -0.66 -4.07 10.44
CA VAL A 262 -0.49 -3.96 11.90
C VAL A 262 0.48 -2.83 12.27
N VAL A 263 1.61 -2.72 11.58
CA VAL A 263 2.58 -1.63 11.83
C VAL A 263 1.94 -0.27 11.54
N THR A 264 1.24 -0.14 10.42
CA THR A 264 0.56 1.11 10.03
C THR A 264 -0.53 1.49 11.04
N LEU A 265 -1.34 0.53 11.50
CA LEU A 265 -2.32 0.75 12.56
C LEU A 265 -1.65 1.18 13.88
N GLY A 266 -0.48 0.65 14.20
CA GLY A 266 0.34 1.09 15.32
C GLY A 266 0.79 2.54 15.17
N VAL A 267 1.27 2.94 13.99
CA VAL A 267 1.63 4.34 13.68
C VAL A 267 0.40 5.25 13.81
N PHE A 268 -0.74 4.86 13.26
CA PHE A 268 -1.98 5.65 13.36
C PHE A 268 -2.46 5.77 14.81
N THR A 269 -2.31 4.73 15.62
CA THR A 269 -2.59 4.79 17.06
C THR A 269 -1.75 5.88 17.72
N LEU A 270 -0.45 5.89 17.48
CA LEU A 270 0.48 6.88 18.06
C LEU A 270 0.20 8.31 17.59
N VAL A 271 -0.05 8.50 16.30
CA VAL A 271 -0.35 9.83 15.72
C VAL A 271 -1.67 10.38 16.28
N ASN A 272 -2.71 9.55 16.32
CA ASN A 272 -4.00 9.94 16.87
C ASN A 272 -3.94 10.19 18.38
N LEU A 273 -3.17 9.41 19.13
CA LEU A 273 -2.94 9.65 20.56
C LEU A 273 -2.16 10.97 20.78
N SER A 274 -1.21 11.28 19.91
CA SER A 274 -0.48 12.56 19.95
C SER A 274 -1.43 13.74 19.73
N LEU A 275 -2.39 13.63 18.80
CA LEU A 275 -3.43 14.63 18.59
C LEU A 275 -4.28 14.82 19.85
N PHE A 276 -4.68 13.74 20.51
CA PHE A 276 -5.42 13.81 21.77
C PHE A 276 -4.62 14.54 22.86
N VAL A 277 -3.37 14.14 23.09
CA VAL A 277 -2.50 14.73 24.12
C VAL A 277 -2.22 16.21 23.84
N LEU A 278 -1.89 16.57 22.57
CA LEU A 278 -1.68 17.98 22.20
C LEU A 278 -2.95 18.82 22.34
N GLY A 279 -4.11 18.26 22.02
CA GLY A 279 -5.40 18.93 22.20
C GLY A 279 -5.83 19.12 23.68
N LEU A 280 -5.13 18.47 24.63
CA LEU A 280 -5.29 18.75 26.07
C LEU A 280 -4.41 19.91 26.54
N ARG A 281 -3.38 20.30 25.78
CA ARG A 281 -2.46 21.38 26.14
C ARG A 281 -3.03 22.73 25.70
N SER A 282 -2.95 23.74 26.58
CA SER A 282 -3.41 25.10 26.29
C SER A 282 -2.62 25.81 25.19
N GLU A 283 -1.44 25.29 24.85
CA GLU A 283 -0.55 25.82 23.82
C GLU A 283 -1.11 25.66 22.38
N HIS A 284 -2.06 24.76 22.19
CA HIS A 284 -2.65 24.41 20.88
C HIS A 284 -4.18 24.48 20.89
N PRO A 285 -4.80 25.66 21.06
CA PRO A 285 -6.23 25.80 21.18
C PRO A 285 -6.99 25.35 19.92
N GLU A 286 -6.36 25.42 18.75
CA GLU A 286 -6.91 24.95 17.47
C GLU A 286 -7.12 23.44 17.42
N LEU A 287 -6.35 22.65 18.20
CA LEU A 287 -6.46 21.20 18.26
C LEU A 287 -7.49 20.72 19.28
N THR A 288 -7.91 21.56 20.20
CA THR A 288 -8.83 21.19 21.30
C THR A 288 -10.14 20.59 20.79
N ARG A 289 -10.69 21.13 19.69
CA ARG A 289 -11.93 20.62 19.09
C ARG A 289 -11.78 19.22 18.49
N TRP A 290 -10.57 18.81 18.08
CA TRP A 290 -10.29 17.55 17.41
C TRP A 290 -9.80 16.45 18.36
N ARG A 291 -9.54 16.77 19.64
CA ARG A 291 -8.95 15.82 20.60
C ARG A 291 -9.71 14.52 20.75
N TRP A 292 -11.05 14.59 20.78
CA TRP A 292 -11.88 13.40 20.93
C TRP A 292 -11.88 12.51 19.67
N HIS A 293 -11.74 13.11 18.50
CA HIS A 293 -11.53 12.36 17.26
C HIS A 293 -10.18 11.62 17.28
N GLY A 294 -9.13 12.27 17.81
CA GLY A 294 -7.84 11.61 18.03
C GLY A 294 -7.94 10.42 18.98
N LEU A 295 -8.66 10.57 20.12
CA LEU A 295 -8.85 9.45 21.06
C LEU A 295 -9.62 8.30 20.41
N LEU A 296 -10.71 8.59 19.70
CA LEU A 296 -11.50 7.58 19.00
C LEU A 296 -10.67 6.88 17.92
N GLY A 297 -9.93 7.64 17.10
CA GLY A 297 -9.05 7.09 16.07
C GLY A 297 -7.96 6.19 16.65
N ALA A 298 -7.34 6.61 17.76
CA ALA A 298 -6.35 5.80 18.48
C ALA A 298 -6.95 4.49 18.99
N ALA A 299 -8.13 4.55 19.63
CA ALA A 299 -8.80 3.37 20.17
C ALA A 299 -9.18 2.37 19.06
N LEU A 300 -9.73 2.84 17.95
CA LEU A 300 -10.11 2.00 16.81
C LEU A 300 -8.88 1.37 16.14
N ALA A 301 -7.84 2.14 15.86
CA ALA A 301 -6.60 1.63 15.24
C ALA A 301 -5.92 0.60 16.16
N PHE A 302 -5.85 0.88 17.47
CA PHE A 302 -5.29 -0.04 18.45
C PHE A 302 -6.11 -1.34 18.54
N ALA A 303 -7.43 -1.24 18.63
CA ALA A 303 -8.30 -2.40 18.73
C ALA A 303 -8.19 -3.33 17.50
N LEU A 304 -8.16 -2.76 16.29
CA LEU A 304 -7.98 -3.53 15.06
C LEU A 304 -6.59 -4.18 14.99
N GLY A 305 -5.54 -3.45 15.32
CA GLY A 305 -4.17 -3.96 15.34
C GLY A 305 -3.97 -5.06 16.37
N ALA A 306 -4.47 -4.86 17.60
CA ALA A 306 -4.40 -5.84 18.68
C ALA A 306 -5.21 -7.11 18.34
N TRP A 307 -6.40 -6.95 17.78
CA TRP A 307 -7.22 -8.08 17.34
C TRP A 307 -6.49 -8.93 16.29
N GLN A 308 -5.82 -8.28 15.31
CA GLN A 308 -5.04 -8.99 14.29
C GLN A 308 -3.88 -9.80 14.89
N ILE A 309 -3.17 -9.23 15.86
CA ILE A 309 -2.07 -9.93 16.55
C ILE A 309 -2.58 -11.16 17.30
N VAL A 310 -3.74 -11.06 17.98
CA VAL A 310 -4.35 -12.17 18.73
C VAL A 310 -4.82 -13.30 17.82
N GLN A 311 -5.29 -12.99 16.59
CA GLN A 311 -5.71 -13.99 15.61
C GLN A 311 -4.54 -14.73 14.94
N GLY A 312 -3.31 -14.38 15.27
CA GLY A 312 -2.09 -14.91 14.66
C GLY A 312 -1.89 -14.30 13.27
N LEU A 313 -0.97 -13.40 13.22
CA LEU A 313 -0.55 -12.71 11.99
C LEU A 313 -0.71 -13.54 10.73
#